data_8d088eb2b0544e17c1fb3e75e1036e5f
#
_entry.id   8d088eb2b0544e17c1fb3e75e1036e5f
#
_cell.length_a   1.000
_cell.length_b   1.000
_cell.length_c   1.000
_cell.angle_alpha   90.00
_cell.angle_beta   90.00
_cell.angle_gamma   90.00
#
_symmetry.space_group_name_H-M   'P 1'
#
loop_
_entity.id
_entity.type
_entity.pdbx_description
1 polymer ?
#
loop_
_entity_poly.entity_id
_entity_poly.type
_entity_poly.pdbx_seq_one_letter_code
_entity_poly.pdbx_strand_id
1 'polypeptide(L)'
;MKLLATCRHFWFKRTCHTLSTCMLIQNTTEQTRDHLTPEIVLRLITPNCKLWYSKGDDLPYPDPYWAFYWPGGQALTRYILDNKHIFRDKNIIDVGSGCGASAIACRVAGARKVVANDIDKVAIEAIKLNAAANEVDVCVSSDNLIGSVHSDWNILLLGDMFYDSHFVNIISEWIPQLARNGVSVYLGDPGRISLMEHPLVLKLNLLCKYKLPENCLRENNGMDTCCVWEFCDRC
;
A
#
# COMPACT_ATOMS: atom_id res chain seq x y z
N MET A 1 26.12 -4.32 -37.40
CA MET A 1 26.51 -5.15 -36.24
C MET A 1 26.75 -4.38 -34.94
N LYS A 2 26.41 -3.09 -34.82
CA LYS A 2 26.61 -2.27 -33.58
C LYS A 2 25.32 -2.01 -32.75
N LEU A 3 24.12 -2.32 -33.26
CA LEU A 3 22.85 -2.09 -32.55
C LEU A 3 22.44 -3.19 -31.57
N LEU A 4 22.98 -4.40 -31.69
CA LEU A 4 22.63 -5.53 -30.82
C LEU A 4 23.44 -5.57 -29.51
N ALA A 5 24.56 -4.85 -29.41
CA ALA A 5 25.40 -4.81 -28.22
C ALA A 5 24.84 -3.86 -27.14
N THR A 6 24.18 -2.77 -27.52
CA THR A 6 23.62 -1.78 -26.60
C THR A 6 22.37 -2.29 -25.89
N CYS A 7 21.52 -3.09 -26.54
CA CYS A 7 20.33 -3.66 -25.91
C CYS A 7 20.66 -4.71 -24.85
N ARG A 8 21.66 -5.57 -25.08
CA ARG A 8 22.10 -6.59 -24.10
C ARG A 8 22.71 -5.98 -22.84
N HIS A 9 23.44 -4.89 -22.98
CA HIS A 9 24.10 -4.22 -21.82
C HIS A 9 23.08 -3.49 -20.93
N PHE A 10 22.01 -2.94 -21.51
CA PHE A 10 20.94 -2.27 -20.77
C PHE A 10 20.05 -3.27 -20.02
N TRP A 11 19.75 -4.43 -20.66
CA TRP A 11 19.01 -5.53 -20.04
C TRP A 11 19.79 -6.15 -18.88
N PHE A 12 21.07 -6.42 -19.07
CA PHE A 12 21.92 -7.04 -18.05
C PHE A 12 22.11 -6.14 -16.82
N LYS A 13 22.29 -4.83 -17.00
CA LYS A 13 22.37 -3.87 -15.89
C LYS A 13 21.04 -3.78 -15.12
N ARG A 14 19.90 -3.76 -15.80
CA ARG A 14 18.58 -3.69 -15.17
C ARG A 14 18.30 -4.97 -14.35
N THR A 15 18.55 -6.13 -14.90
CA THR A 15 18.36 -7.42 -14.22
C THR A 15 19.30 -7.59 -13.03
N CYS A 16 20.55 -7.13 -13.14
CA CYS A 16 21.52 -7.21 -12.05
C CYS A 16 21.13 -6.27 -10.89
N HIS A 17 20.63 -5.07 -11.18
CA HIS A 17 20.19 -4.12 -10.15
C HIS A 17 18.94 -4.63 -9.40
N THR A 18 17.96 -5.17 -10.12
CA THR A 18 16.74 -5.76 -9.53
C THR A 18 17.06 -6.96 -8.64
N LEU A 19 17.93 -7.87 -9.09
CA LEU A 19 18.40 -9.01 -8.27
C LEU A 19 19.10 -8.53 -6.99
N SER A 20 19.93 -7.50 -7.08
CA SER A 20 20.59 -6.89 -5.92
C SER A 20 19.57 -6.31 -4.92
N THR A 21 18.55 -5.59 -5.41
CA THR A 21 17.49 -5.01 -4.56
C THR A 21 16.66 -6.10 -3.88
N CYS A 22 16.23 -7.14 -4.60
CA CYS A 22 15.50 -8.27 -4.01
C CYS A 22 16.30 -8.98 -2.93
N MET A 23 17.59 -9.26 -3.17
CA MET A 23 18.46 -9.87 -2.16
C MET A 23 18.64 -8.96 -0.94
N LEU A 24 18.76 -7.66 -1.13
CA LEU A 24 18.87 -6.71 -0.05
C LEU A 24 17.60 -6.70 0.81
N ILE A 25 16.41 -6.63 0.19
CA ILE A 25 15.12 -6.74 0.89
C ILE A 25 15.07 -8.05 1.69
N GLN A 26 15.41 -9.18 1.07
CA GLN A 26 15.38 -10.49 1.74
C GLN A 26 16.31 -10.60 2.94
N ASN A 27 17.47 -9.95 2.89
CA ASN A 27 18.45 -9.97 3.97
C ASN A 27 18.14 -9.00 5.11
N THR A 28 17.30 -8.00 4.88
CA THR A 28 17.02 -6.91 5.82
C THR A 28 15.63 -6.95 6.42
N THR A 29 14.77 -7.82 5.90
CA THR A 29 13.38 -8.02 6.35
C THR A 29 13.14 -9.49 6.65
N GLU A 30 12.10 -9.79 7.43
CA GLU A 30 11.65 -11.16 7.65
C GLU A 30 10.21 -11.38 7.16
N GLN A 31 9.85 -12.61 6.88
CA GLN A 31 8.46 -12.99 6.63
C GLN A 31 7.72 -13.13 7.95
N THR A 32 6.59 -12.45 8.05
CA THR A 32 5.75 -12.48 9.26
C THR A 32 4.28 -12.58 8.92
N ARG A 33 3.50 -13.08 9.86
CA ARG A 33 2.04 -13.05 9.91
C ARG A 33 1.54 -12.39 11.20
N ASP A 34 2.45 -11.80 11.96
CA ASP A 34 2.16 -11.13 13.23
C ASP A 34 1.64 -9.71 12.97
N HIS A 35 0.43 -9.64 12.45
CA HIS A 35 -0.32 -8.41 12.13
C HIS A 35 -1.82 -8.73 12.02
N LEU A 36 -2.66 -7.72 11.79
CA LEU A 36 -4.13 -7.84 11.78
C LEU A 36 -4.69 -8.82 10.72
N THR A 37 -3.90 -9.19 9.72
CA THR A 37 -4.30 -10.02 8.57
C THR A 37 -3.39 -11.24 8.40
N PRO A 38 -3.35 -12.18 9.38
CA PRO A 38 -2.41 -13.32 9.37
C PRO A 38 -2.64 -14.31 8.21
N GLU A 39 -3.72 -14.17 7.45
CA GLU A 39 -3.96 -14.92 6.21
C GLU A 39 -2.93 -14.59 5.12
N ILE A 40 -2.37 -13.39 5.16
CA ILE A 40 -1.35 -12.90 4.22
C ILE A 40 0.01 -12.96 4.89
N VAL A 41 1.01 -13.55 4.23
CA VAL A 41 2.41 -13.46 4.66
C VAL A 41 3.05 -12.21 4.07
N LEU A 42 3.70 -11.42 4.89
CA LEU A 42 4.39 -10.21 4.46
C LEU A 42 5.85 -10.22 4.90
N ARG A 43 6.70 -9.67 4.07
CA ARG A 43 8.10 -9.41 4.36
C ARG A 43 8.22 -7.97 4.85
N LEU A 44 8.56 -7.81 6.13
CA LEU A 44 8.56 -6.52 6.85
C LEU A 44 9.83 -6.34 7.66
N ILE A 45 10.15 -5.11 8.04
CA ILE A 45 11.09 -4.80 9.12
C ILE A 45 10.32 -4.99 10.44
N THR A 46 10.81 -5.89 11.28
CA THR A 46 10.25 -6.19 12.60
C THR A 46 11.31 -5.97 13.69
N PRO A 47 10.95 -6.01 14.97
CA PRO A 47 11.93 -5.95 16.07
C PRO A 47 13.03 -7.02 16.03
N ASN A 48 12.85 -8.09 15.25
CA ASN A 48 13.87 -9.12 15.04
C ASN A 48 14.90 -8.73 13.96
N CYS A 49 14.58 -7.75 13.13
CA CYS A 49 15.47 -7.28 12.07
C CYS A 49 16.51 -6.29 12.62
N LYS A 50 17.75 -6.39 12.14
CA LYS A 50 18.79 -5.42 12.52
C LYS A 50 18.42 -4.00 12.18
N LEU A 51 17.73 -3.79 11.06
CA LEU A 51 17.29 -2.48 10.58
C LEU A 51 16.29 -1.78 11.51
N TRP A 52 15.55 -2.51 12.35
CA TRP A 52 14.66 -1.90 13.34
C TRP A 52 15.38 -0.94 14.30
N TYR A 53 16.63 -1.23 14.59
CA TYR A 53 17.46 -0.43 15.52
C TYR A 53 18.43 0.52 14.80
N SER A 54 18.47 0.47 13.47
CA SER A 54 19.34 1.32 12.66
C SER A 54 18.82 2.73 12.56
N LYS A 55 19.70 3.72 12.42
CA LYS A 55 19.35 5.14 12.31
C LYS A 55 20.15 5.81 11.20
N GLY A 56 19.51 6.73 10.49
CA GLY A 56 20.18 7.61 9.54
C GLY A 56 21.01 6.86 8.50
N ASP A 57 22.29 7.17 8.39
CA ASP A 57 23.19 6.69 7.33
C ASP A 57 23.46 5.16 7.36
N ASP A 58 23.05 4.46 8.43
CA ASP A 58 23.18 3.00 8.52
C ASP A 58 22.08 2.25 7.77
N LEU A 59 21.07 2.96 7.24
CA LEU A 59 19.99 2.36 6.47
C LEU A 59 20.43 2.12 5.03
N PRO A 60 20.23 0.91 4.48
CA PRO A 60 20.54 0.62 3.07
C PRO A 60 19.51 1.20 2.09
N TYR A 61 18.45 1.83 2.61
CA TYR A 61 17.40 2.50 1.89
C TYR A 61 17.17 3.89 2.46
N PRO A 62 16.86 4.90 1.65
CA PRO A 62 16.27 6.12 2.15
C PRO A 62 14.84 5.81 2.63
N ASP A 63 14.53 6.15 3.87
CA ASP A 63 13.17 6.13 4.46
C ASP A 63 12.31 4.90 4.08
N PRO A 64 12.59 3.68 4.60
CA PRO A 64 11.92 2.44 4.16
C PRO A 64 10.48 2.32 4.69
N TYR A 65 9.62 3.31 4.41
CA TYR A 65 8.21 3.32 4.83
C TYR A 65 7.44 2.12 4.31
N TRP A 66 7.78 1.59 3.14
CA TRP A 66 7.20 0.40 2.54
C TRP A 66 7.40 -0.88 3.38
N ALA A 67 8.45 -0.91 4.20
CA ALA A 67 8.81 -2.08 5.00
C ALA A 67 8.02 -2.20 6.32
N PHE A 68 7.14 -1.25 6.60
CA PHE A 68 6.23 -1.24 7.74
C PHE A 68 4.79 -1.44 7.28
N TYR A 69 4.04 -2.22 8.04
CA TYR A 69 2.63 -2.42 7.76
C TYR A 69 1.79 -1.45 8.58
N TRP A 70 1.61 -0.27 8.03
CA TRP A 70 0.96 0.84 8.70
C TRP A 70 -0.49 0.54 9.06
N PRO A 71 -1.02 1.11 10.17
CA PRO A 71 -2.35 0.83 10.69
C PRO A 71 -3.48 0.98 9.69
N GLY A 72 -3.46 2.05 8.89
CA GLY A 72 -4.47 2.28 7.86
C GLY A 72 -4.49 1.18 6.80
N GLY A 73 -3.30 0.73 6.38
CA GLY A 73 -3.15 -0.41 5.48
C GLY A 73 -3.66 -1.70 6.11
N GLN A 74 -3.37 -1.96 7.41
CA GLN A 74 -3.82 -3.16 8.11
C GLN A 74 -5.35 -3.23 8.20
N ALA A 75 -6.00 -2.13 8.60
CA ALA A 75 -7.45 -2.08 8.73
C ALA A 75 -8.13 -2.23 7.36
N LEU A 76 -7.63 -1.54 6.33
CA LEU A 76 -8.17 -1.63 4.98
C LEU A 76 -8.03 -3.04 4.41
N THR A 77 -6.89 -3.67 4.60
CA THR A 77 -6.65 -5.07 4.19
C THR A 77 -7.60 -6.03 4.92
N ARG A 78 -7.81 -5.85 6.23
CA ARG A 78 -8.76 -6.65 7.00
C ARG A 78 -10.17 -6.50 6.46
N TYR A 79 -10.60 -5.26 6.21
CA TYR A 79 -11.91 -4.98 5.62
C TYR A 79 -12.10 -5.68 4.27
N ILE A 80 -11.09 -5.68 3.41
CA ILE A 80 -11.11 -6.36 2.10
C ILE A 80 -11.32 -7.87 2.29
N LEU A 81 -10.58 -8.50 3.21
CA LEU A 81 -10.68 -9.94 3.47
C LEU A 81 -12.04 -10.33 4.08
N ASP A 82 -12.62 -9.47 4.92
CA ASP A 82 -13.93 -9.69 5.53
C ASP A 82 -15.09 -9.48 4.54
N ASN A 83 -14.90 -8.62 3.52
CA ASN A 83 -15.93 -8.20 2.58
C ASN A 83 -15.57 -8.54 1.12
N LYS A 84 -15.05 -9.74 0.87
CA LYS A 84 -14.55 -10.18 -0.44
C LYS A 84 -15.52 -9.92 -1.60
N HIS A 85 -16.83 -9.98 -1.35
CA HIS A 85 -17.86 -9.79 -2.36
C HIS A 85 -17.85 -8.38 -2.99
N ILE A 86 -17.40 -7.35 -2.25
CA ILE A 86 -17.29 -5.97 -2.72
C ILE A 86 -16.18 -5.85 -3.78
N PHE A 87 -15.09 -6.59 -3.59
CA PHE A 87 -13.85 -6.48 -4.37
C PHE A 87 -13.78 -7.50 -5.52
N ARG A 88 -14.60 -8.55 -5.47
CA ARG A 88 -14.63 -9.59 -6.51
C ARG A 88 -14.98 -9.00 -7.88
N ASP A 89 -14.27 -9.47 -8.91
CA ASP A 89 -14.44 -9.08 -10.32
C ASP A 89 -14.21 -7.58 -10.61
N LYS A 90 -13.65 -6.82 -9.67
CA LYS A 90 -13.35 -5.40 -9.83
C LYS A 90 -11.93 -5.16 -10.36
N ASN A 91 -11.76 -4.03 -11.04
CA ASN A 91 -10.47 -3.45 -11.36
C ASN A 91 -10.10 -2.46 -10.25
N ILE A 92 -9.01 -2.71 -9.56
CA ILE A 92 -8.64 -2.03 -8.32
C ILE A 92 -7.26 -1.42 -8.46
N ILE A 93 -7.12 -0.21 -7.94
CA ILE A 93 -5.83 0.45 -7.77
C ILE A 93 -5.59 0.72 -6.29
N ASP A 94 -4.43 0.33 -5.80
CA ASP A 94 -3.93 0.54 -4.43
C ASP A 94 -2.78 1.55 -4.51
N VAL A 95 -3.02 2.80 -4.11
CA VAL A 95 -2.06 3.91 -4.21
C VAL A 95 -1.36 4.14 -2.88
N GLY A 96 -0.02 4.22 -2.90
CA GLY A 96 0.81 4.16 -1.71
C GLY A 96 0.78 2.76 -1.11
N SER A 97 0.91 1.74 -1.96
CA SER A 97 0.67 0.33 -1.61
C SER A 97 1.68 -0.23 -0.59
N GLY A 98 2.84 0.40 -0.44
CA GLY A 98 3.88 0.06 0.53
C GLY A 98 4.32 -1.41 0.43
N CYS A 99 3.96 -2.22 1.42
CA CYS A 99 4.26 -3.67 1.41
C CYS A 99 3.35 -4.49 0.48
N GLY A 100 2.30 -3.88 -0.13
CA GLY A 100 1.40 -4.55 -1.06
C GLY A 100 0.24 -5.32 -0.42
N ALA A 101 0.03 -5.21 0.88
CA ALA A 101 -0.93 -6.04 1.61
C ALA A 101 -2.36 -5.91 1.09
N SER A 102 -2.85 -4.66 0.87
CA SER A 102 -4.21 -4.42 0.37
C SER A 102 -4.40 -4.93 -1.05
N ALA A 103 -3.39 -4.74 -1.91
CA ALA A 103 -3.40 -5.28 -3.27
C ALA A 103 -3.45 -6.81 -3.29
N ILE A 104 -2.65 -7.47 -2.43
CA ILE A 104 -2.65 -8.94 -2.26
C ILE A 104 -4.03 -9.41 -1.78
N ALA A 105 -4.61 -8.75 -0.76
CA ALA A 105 -5.93 -9.08 -0.25
C ALA A 105 -7.02 -8.97 -1.34
N CYS A 106 -6.94 -7.95 -2.20
CA CYS A 106 -7.86 -7.83 -3.33
C CYS A 106 -7.76 -9.01 -4.30
N ARG A 107 -6.56 -9.50 -4.58
CA ARG A 107 -6.40 -10.72 -5.41
C ARG A 107 -6.98 -11.95 -4.72
N VAL A 108 -6.73 -12.12 -3.41
CA VAL A 108 -7.34 -13.19 -2.60
C VAL A 108 -8.86 -13.07 -2.55
N ALA A 109 -9.41 -11.86 -2.62
CA ALA A 109 -10.84 -11.60 -2.71
C ALA A 109 -11.44 -11.88 -4.10
N GLY A 110 -10.63 -12.18 -5.11
CA GLY A 110 -11.08 -12.48 -6.47
C GLY A 110 -11.22 -11.25 -7.36
N ALA A 111 -10.52 -10.17 -7.09
CA ALA A 111 -10.48 -9.00 -7.97
C ALA A 111 -9.98 -9.39 -9.38
N ARG A 112 -10.57 -8.81 -10.42
CA ARG A 112 -10.23 -9.09 -11.82
C ARG A 112 -8.83 -8.61 -12.16
N LYS A 113 -8.53 -7.37 -11.80
CA LYS A 113 -7.23 -6.72 -12.01
C LYS A 113 -6.88 -5.89 -10.78
N VAL A 114 -5.64 -6.00 -10.33
CA VAL A 114 -5.13 -5.16 -9.23
C VAL A 114 -3.83 -4.52 -9.67
N VAL A 115 -3.74 -3.21 -9.49
CA VAL A 115 -2.50 -2.44 -9.65
C VAL A 115 -2.07 -1.95 -8.28
N ALA A 116 -0.93 -2.43 -7.79
CA ALA A 116 -0.26 -1.88 -6.62
C ALA A 116 0.68 -0.77 -7.09
N ASN A 117 0.42 0.43 -6.66
CA ASN A 117 1.17 1.62 -7.05
C ASN A 117 1.93 2.19 -5.86
N ASP A 118 3.22 2.40 -6.05
CA ASP A 118 4.06 3.11 -5.08
C ASP A 118 5.19 3.84 -5.83
N ILE A 119 5.46 5.09 -5.46
CA ILE A 119 6.52 5.87 -6.11
C ILE A 119 7.93 5.38 -5.76
N ASP A 120 8.07 4.65 -4.63
CA ASP A 120 9.33 4.04 -4.25
C ASP A 120 9.57 2.74 -5.05
N LYS A 121 10.65 2.73 -5.82
CA LYS A 121 11.04 1.57 -6.62
C LYS A 121 11.44 0.35 -5.78
N VAL A 122 11.86 0.56 -4.53
CA VAL A 122 12.16 -0.55 -3.61
C VAL A 122 10.84 -1.15 -3.11
N ALA A 123 9.83 -0.34 -2.83
CA ALA A 123 8.48 -0.81 -2.54
C ALA A 123 7.93 -1.71 -3.66
N ILE A 124 8.14 -1.34 -4.92
CA ILE A 124 7.73 -2.15 -6.07
C ILE A 124 8.34 -3.56 -6.03
N GLU A 125 9.62 -3.70 -5.69
CA GLU A 125 10.25 -5.01 -5.56
C GLU A 125 9.75 -5.77 -4.32
N ALA A 126 9.48 -5.08 -3.21
CA ALA A 126 8.89 -5.66 -2.02
C ALA A 126 7.46 -6.19 -2.28
N ILE A 127 6.63 -5.43 -2.99
CA ILE A 127 5.28 -5.85 -3.43
C ILE A 127 5.36 -7.15 -4.24
N LYS A 128 6.27 -7.25 -5.20
CA LYS A 128 6.45 -8.46 -6.02
C LYS A 128 6.85 -9.67 -5.17
N LEU A 129 7.78 -9.48 -4.22
CA LEU A 129 8.20 -10.55 -3.29
C LEU A 129 7.04 -11.01 -2.41
N ASN A 130 6.25 -10.07 -1.88
CA ASN A 130 5.10 -10.38 -1.04
C ASN A 130 3.96 -11.03 -1.84
N ALA A 131 3.68 -10.57 -3.06
CA ALA A 131 2.69 -11.18 -3.94
C ALA A 131 3.08 -12.63 -4.28
N ALA A 132 4.35 -12.88 -4.63
CA ALA A 132 4.87 -14.22 -4.89
C ALA A 132 4.77 -15.14 -3.65
N ALA A 133 5.05 -14.63 -2.45
CA ALA A 133 4.93 -15.39 -1.20
C ALA A 133 3.49 -15.78 -0.84
N ASN A 134 2.50 -15.08 -1.41
CA ASN A 134 1.07 -15.37 -1.26
C ASN A 134 0.45 -16.01 -2.50
N GLU A 135 1.27 -16.40 -3.48
CA GLU A 135 0.84 -17.09 -4.72
C GLU A 135 -0.22 -16.30 -5.52
N VAL A 136 -0.14 -14.96 -5.50
CA VAL A 136 -1.03 -14.08 -6.26
C VAL A 136 -0.27 -13.24 -7.28
N ASP A 137 -0.95 -12.91 -8.38
CA ASP A 137 -0.42 -12.03 -9.41
C ASP A 137 -0.98 -10.60 -9.23
N VAL A 138 -0.08 -9.62 -9.06
CA VAL A 138 -0.39 -8.21 -8.89
C VAL A 138 0.40 -7.39 -9.89
N CYS A 139 -0.27 -6.56 -10.68
CA CYS A 139 0.40 -5.58 -11.51
C CYS A 139 1.02 -4.50 -10.63
N VAL A 140 2.18 -3.97 -10.99
CA VAL A 140 2.84 -2.92 -10.23
C VAL A 140 3.10 -1.69 -11.10
N SER A 141 3.06 -0.49 -10.50
CA SER A 141 3.44 0.77 -11.15
C SER A 141 4.20 1.67 -10.19
N SER A 142 5.26 2.32 -10.67
CA SER A 142 6.00 3.34 -9.91
C SER A 142 5.73 4.76 -10.39
N ASP A 143 4.72 4.97 -11.21
CA ASP A 143 4.31 6.29 -11.67
C ASP A 143 3.58 7.07 -10.57
N ASN A 144 3.67 8.40 -10.59
CA ASN A 144 2.78 9.20 -9.75
C ASN A 144 1.39 9.21 -10.38
N LEU A 145 0.46 8.45 -9.79
CA LEU A 145 -0.91 8.31 -10.28
C LEU A 145 -1.91 9.26 -9.61
N ILE A 146 -1.47 10.04 -8.59
CA ILE A 146 -2.35 11.01 -7.91
C ILE A 146 -2.71 12.12 -8.91
N GLY A 147 -4.00 12.45 -8.96
CA GLY A 147 -4.56 13.37 -9.95
C GLY A 147 -4.96 12.71 -11.29
N SER A 148 -4.56 11.46 -11.53
CA SER A 148 -4.95 10.72 -12.74
C SER A 148 -6.34 10.12 -12.60
N VAL A 149 -7.11 10.16 -13.69
CA VAL A 149 -8.44 9.55 -13.76
C VAL A 149 -8.46 8.57 -14.93
N HIS A 150 -8.71 7.30 -14.64
CA HIS A 150 -8.81 6.25 -15.65
C HIS A 150 -10.18 5.56 -15.55
N SER A 151 -10.84 5.41 -16.66
CA SER A 151 -12.20 4.83 -16.75
C SER A 151 -12.28 3.34 -16.40
N ASP A 152 -11.16 2.64 -16.40
CA ASP A 152 -11.12 1.19 -16.12
C ASP A 152 -11.06 0.87 -14.62
N TRP A 153 -10.82 1.83 -13.74
CA TRP A 153 -10.82 1.58 -12.30
C TRP A 153 -12.26 1.55 -11.76
N ASN A 154 -12.54 0.54 -10.95
CA ASN A 154 -13.79 0.47 -10.19
C ASN A 154 -13.57 0.92 -8.74
N ILE A 155 -12.40 0.65 -8.17
CA ILE A 155 -12.08 0.93 -6.79
C ILE A 155 -10.67 1.52 -6.67
N LEU A 156 -10.55 2.59 -5.87
CA LEU A 156 -9.29 3.12 -5.36
C LEU A 156 -9.16 2.78 -3.89
N LEU A 157 -7.97 2.35 -3.47
CA LEU A 157 -7.58 2.10 -2.09
C LEU A 157 -6.52 3.10 -1.66
N LEU A 158 -6.66 3.64 -0.43
CA LEU A 158 -5.74 4.57 0.22
C LEU A 158 -5.50 4.11 1.67
N GLY A 159 -4.42 3.35 1.89
CA GLY A 159 -4.06 2.84 3.22
C GLY A 159 -3.04 3.75 3.90
N ASP A 160 -3.43 4.46 4.97
CA ASP A 160 -2.54 5.32 5.77
C ASP A 160 -1.89 6.50 4.98
N MET A 161 -2.62 7.08 4.03
CA MET A 161 -2.09 8.09 3.11
C MET A 161 -2.27 9.53 3.60
N PHE A 162 -2.86 9.75 4.79
CA PHE A 162 -3.20 11.08 5.30
C PHE A 162 -2.25 11.55 6.42
N TYR A 163 -0.96 11.26 6.29
CA TYR A 163 0.07 11.55 7.30
C TYR A 163 0.59 13.00 7.29
N ASP A 164 0.37 13.72 6.18
CA ASP A 164 0.83 15.10 5.98
C ASP A 164 -0.29 15.98 5.44
N SER A 165 -0.46 17.21 6.00
CA SER A 165 -1.56 18.11 5.67
C SER A 165 -1.51 18.63 4.22
N HIS A 166 -0.32 18.85 3.66
CA HIS A 166 -0.19 19.25 2.26
C HIS A 166 -0.63 18.12 1.33
N PHE A 167 -0.24 16.89 1.66
CA PHE A 167 -0.60 15.72 0.88
C PHE A 167 -2.10 15.40 0.97
N VAL A 168 -2.72 15.61 2.14
CA VAL A 168 -4.19 15.50 2.31
C VAL A 168 -4.93 16.45 1.37
N ASN A 169 -4.48 17.70 1.20
CA ASN A 169 -5.09 18.66 0.28
C ASN A 169 -5.08 18.13 -1.16
N ILE A 170 -3.94 17.61 -1.63
CA ILE A 170 -3.80 17.06 -2.99
C ILE A 170 -4.76 15.88 -3.21
N ILE A 171 -4.79 14.93 -2.27
CA ILE A 171 -5.65 13.74 -2.35
C ILE A 171 -7.13 14.15 -2.27
N SER A 172 -7.49 15.12 -1.42
CA SER A 172 -8.88 15.57 -1.24
C SER A 172 -9.47 16.24 -2.47
N GLU A 173 -8.64 16.86 -3.32
CA GLU A 173 -9.05 17.38 -4.61
C GLU A 173 -9.26 16.29 -5.68
N TRP A 174 -8.49 15.21 -5.57
CA TRP A 174 -8.52 14.09 -6.50
C TRP A 174 -9.70 13.13 -6.26
N ILE A 175 -9.99 12.78 -5.01
CA ILE A 175 -11.04 11.81 -4.64
C ILE A 175 -12.41 12.15 -5.26
N PRO A 176 -12.94 13.40 -5.19
CA PRO A 176 -14.23 13.73 -5.81
C PRO A 176 -14.24 13.57 -7.34
N GLN A 177 -13.09 13.77 -7.99
CA GLN A 177 -12.99 13.58 -9.44
C GLN A 177 -13.15 12.10 -9.79
N LEU A 178 -12.55 11.19 -9.02
CA LEU A 178 -12.70 9.75 -9.19
C LEU A 178 -14.13 9.30 -8.93
N ALA A 179 -14.75 9.76 -7.84
CA ALA A 179 -16.12 9.42 -7.50
C ALA A 179 -17.13 9.82 -8.60
N ARG A 180 -16.96 11.02 -9.18
CA ARG A 180 -17.78 11.47 -10.34
C ARG A 180 -17.59 10.60 -11.59
N ASN A 181 -16.48 9.89 -11.70
CA ASN A 181 -16.21 8.92 -12.76
C ASN A 181 -16.61 7.48 -12.37
N GLY A 182 -17.38 7.30 -11.29
CA GLY A 182 -17.90 6.01 -10.86
C GLY A 182 -16.90 5.12 -10.12
N VAL A 183 -15.78 5.69 -9.63
CA VAL A 183 -14.79 4.96 -8.83
C VAL A 183 -15.16 5.05 -7.35
N SER A 184 -15.37 3.92 -6.69
CA SER A 184 -15.50 3.86 -5.23
C SER A 184 -14.15 4.05 -4.57
N VAL A 185 -14.06 4.88 -3.52
CA VAL A 185 -12.81 5.17 -2.83
C VAL A 185 -12.90 4.70 -1.38
N TYR A 186 -12.01 3.79 -1.00
CA TYR A 186 -11.90 3.26 0.36
C TYR A 186 -10.60 3.73 1.00
N LEU A 187 -10.70 4.19 2.26
CA LEU A 187 -9.60 4.71 3.04
C LEU A 187 -9.44 3.91 4.32
N GLY A 188 -8.21 3.56 4.65
CA GLY A 188 -7.85 3.08 5.98
C GLY A 188 -7.02 4.14 6.69
N ASP A 189 -7.46 4.58 7.90
CA ASP A 189 -6.77 5.62 8.65
C ASP A 189 -6.96 5.44 10.17
N PRO A 190 -5.90 5.57 10.99
CA PRO A 190 -6.00 5.43 12.44
C PRO A 190 -6.58 6.66 13.16
N GLY A 191 -6.99 7.68 12.45
CA GLY A 191 -7.44 8.96 13.00
C GLY A 191 -6.34 10.01 13.01
N ARG A 192 -5.55 10.09 11.94
CA ARG A 192 -4.48 11.09 11.81
C ARG A 192 -5.08 12.49 11.85
N ILE A 193 -4.45 13.40 12.60
CA ILE A 193 -4.91 14.79 12.81
C ILE A 193 -5.12 15.48 11.46
N SER A 194 -4.21 15.29 10.51
CA SER A 194 -4.29 15.86 9.17
C SER A 194 -5.55 15.49 8.40
N LEU A 195 -6.11 14.27 8.59
CA LEU A 195 -7.40 13.87 8.04
C LEU A 195 -8.57 14.38 8.90
N MET A 196 -8.47 14.22 10.21
CA MET A 196 -9.59 14.50 11.13
C MET A 196 -9.96 15.98 11.20
N GLU A 197 -8.99 16.87 10.99
CA GLU A 197 -9.22 18.33 10.92
C GLU A 197 -9.53 18.81 9.49
N HIS A 198 -9.43 17.94 8.47
CA HIS A 198 -9.67 18.32 7.08
C HIS A 198 -11.18 18.21 6.73
N PRO A 199 -11.76 19.13 5.93
CA PRO A 199 -13.16 19.07 5.52
C PRO A 199 -13.56 17.77 4.79
N LEU A 200 -12.60 17.03 4.22
CA LEU A 200 -12.83 15.73 3.60
C LEU A 200 -13.52 14.76 4.56
N VAL A 201 -13.23 14.81 5.87
CA VAL A 201 -13.81 13.90 6.86
C VAL A 201 -15.33 13.94 6.87
N LEU A 202 -15.94 15.10 6.57
CA LEU A 202 -17.40 15.27 6.48
C LEU A 202 -18.04 14.52 5.31
N LYS A 203 -17.23 14.11 4.34
CA LYS A 203 -17.66 13.33 3.16
C LYS A 203 -17.29 11.84 3.29
N LEU A 204 -16.82 11.41 4.46
CA LEU A 204 -16.47 10.03 4.71
C LEU A 204 -17.58 9.32 5.48
N ASN A 205 -17.96 8.15 5.02
CA ASN A 205 -18.84 7.22 5.71
C ASN A 205 -18.01 6.17 6.42
N LEU A 206 -18.14 6.06 7.74
CA LEU A 206 -17.45 5.04 8.53
C LEU A 206 -18.05 3.68 8.24
N LEU A 207 -17.24 2.76 7.73
CA LEU A 207 -17.65 1.39 7.42
C LEU A 207 -17.35 0.43 8.57
N CYS A 208 -16.14 0.52 9.13
CA CYS A 208 -15.69 -0.37 10.17
C CYS A 208 -14.58 0.25 11.03
N LYS A 209 -14.46 -0.25 12.27
CA LYS A 209 -13.36 0.08 13.19
C LYS A 209 -12.75 -1.22 13.69
N TYR A 210 -11.42 -1.35 13.55
CA TYR A 210 -10.66 -2.51 14.00
C TYR A 210 -9.75 -2.15 15.17
N LYS A 211 -9.62 -3.08 16.11
CA LYS A 211 -8.59 -3.04 17.13
C LYS A 211 -7.30 -3.59 16.53
N LEU A 212 -6.21 -2.87 16.72
CA LEU A 212 -4.89 -3.26 16.23
C LEU A 212 -4.21 -4.23 17.20
N PRO A 213 -3.35 -5.15 16.71
CA PRO A 213 -2.50 -5.98 17.56
C PRO A 213 -1.54 -5.12 18.41
N GLU A 214 -1.15 -5.63 19.57
CA GLU A 214 -0.30 -4.89 20.53
C GLU A 214 1.08 -4.51 19.96
N ASN A 215 1.66 -5.34 19.09
CA ASN A 215 2.92 -5.03 18.42
C ASN A 215 2.84 -3.78 17.53
N CYS A 216 1.66 -3.49 16.96
CA CYS A 216 1.45 -2.29 16.14
C CYS A 216 1.39 -0.98 16.95
N LEU A 217 1.12 -1.04 18.26
CA LEU A 217 0.99 0.15 19.10
C LEU A 217 2.30 0.96 19.17
N ARG A 218 3.44 0.28 19.18
CA ARG A 218 4.76 0.91 19.26
C ARG A 218 5.09 1.71 18.00
N GLU A 219 4.65 1.23 16.85
CA GLU A 219 4.86 1.87 15.55
C GLU A 219 3.87 3.02 15.31
N ASN A 220 2.78 3.07 16.09
CA ASN A 220 1.63 3.91 15.81
C ASN A 220 1.34 4.93 16.94
N ASN A 221 2.35 5.42 17.65
CA ASN A 221 2.20 6.41 18.70
C ASN A 221 1.12 6.05 19.75
N GLY A 222 0.92 4.75 20.03
CA GLY A 222 -0.04 4.25 21.01
C GLY A 222 -1.49 4.17 20.53
N MET A 223 -1.79 4.47 19.27
CA MET A 223 -3.15 4.27 18.73
C MET A 223 -3.43 2.77 18.59
N ASP A 224 -4.50 2.31 19.23
CA ASP A 224 -4.90 0.90 19.32
C ASP A 224 -6.04 0.53 18.38
N THR A 225 -6.55 1.49 17.64
CA THR A 225 -7.67 1.29 16.72
C THR A 225 -7.42 1.99 15.40
N CYS A 226 -8.04 1.45 14.35
CA CYS A 226 -8.01 2.04 13.02
C CYS A 226 -9.37 1.90 12.34
N CYS A 227 -9.75 2.90 11.56
CA CYS A 227 -11.03 2.97 10.88
C CYS A 227 -10.88 2.72 9.38
N VAL A 228 -11.93 2.16 8.77
CA VAL A 228 -12.10 2.10 7.32
C VAL A 228 -13.29 2.95 6.94
N TRP A 229 -13.09 3.77 5.93
CA TRP A 229 -14.04 4.75 5.45
C TRP A 229 -14.30 4.54 3.96
N GLU A 230 -15.49 4.92 3.52
CA GLU A 230 -15.82 5.08 2.10
C GLU A 230 -16.10 6.55 1.83
N PHE A 231 -15.56 7.08 0.74
CA PHE A 231 -15.90 8.42 0.29
C PHE A 231 -17.32 8.45 -0.29
N CYS A 232 -18.15 9.36 0.22
CA CYS A 232 -19.51 9.60 -0.24
C CYS A 232 -19.67 11.05 -0.63
N ASP A 233 -19.77 11.33 -1.93
CA ASP A 233 -20.11 12.68 -2.41
C ASP A 233 -21.62 12.88 -2.23
N ARG A 234 -22.01 13.09 -0.94
CA ARG A 234 -23.40 13.49 -0.66
C ARG A 234 -23.52 14.96 -1.02
N CYS A 235 -24.15 15.25 -2.17
CA CYS A 235 -24.66 16.57 -2.50
C CYS A 235 -25.67 17.05 -1.47
#